data_286a592cd951eb4a1759e7fbbba4c48a
#
_entry.id   286a592cd951eb4a1759e7fbbba4c48a
#
_cell.length_a   1.000
_cell.length_b   1.000
_cell.length_c   1.000
_cell.angle_alpha   90.00
_cell.angle_beta   90.00
_cell.angle_gamma   90.00
#
_symmetry.space_group_name_H-M   'P 1'
#
loop_
_entity.id
_entity.type
_entity.pdbx_description
1 polymer ?
#
loop_
_entity_poly.entity_id
_entity_poly.type
_entity_poly.pdbx_seq_one_letter_code
_entity_poly.pdbx_strand_id
1 'polypeptide(L)'
;PLSPAAGGINLADSPCIKCGQCSAHCPTGAIVEYDETEKVWNMLNDKDLYTVVQIAPAVRVAIGEEFGYDFGENLTGKTYAALRRMGFKKVFDTNFGADLTIIEEASEFVERFTKRPESLPMFTSCCPAWVDLLEKYHHDMIPHFSTCKSPQSMVGAMAKTYYAEKMGIDPAKIRVVSVMPCTAKKWEIVRSEDMRSSGFQDVDVSITTRELARMIKQAGIDFRKLHDEEADSPLGEYSGAATIFGATGGVMTAALRTAYFYITGEELGNLDFKEIDGLEGIKACEVDIKGTKVRIAVAHGIGNVEQVLDKVRAARENGEEVPYHFIEVMACR
;
A
#
# COMPACT_ATOMS: atom_id res chain seq x y z
N PRO A 1 -22.08 24.49 3.92
CA PRO A 1 -21.60 23.10 3.78
C PRO A 1 -20.14 23.13 3.35
N LEU A 2 -19.29 22.45 4.11
CA LEU A 2 -17.91 22.22 3.69
C LEU A 2 -17.96 21.20 2.56
N SER A 3 -17.68 21.64 1.34
CA SER A 3 -17.45 20.74 0.21
C SER A 3 -15.94 20.62 0.02
N PRO A 4 -15.35 19.43 -0.06
CA PRO A 4 -13.93 19.27 -0.42
C PRO A 4 -13.66 19.71 -1.87
N ALA A 5 -14.74 19.93 -2.65
CA ALA A 5 -14.69 20.44 -4.01
C ALA A 5 -15.37 21.79 -4.08
N ALA A 6 -14.61 22.86 -4.33
CA ALA A 6 -15.14 24.20 -4.51
C ALA A 6 -15.99 24.26 -5.81
N GLY A 7 -17.05 25.08 -5.79
CA GLY A 7 -17.84 25.38 -7.01
C GLY A 7 -18.77 24.26 -7.49
N GLY A 8 -19.02 23.23 -6.68
CA GLY A 8 -19.95 22.14 -7.02
C GLY A 8 -19.44 21.14 -8.07
N ILE A 9 -18.13 21.12 -8.34
CA ILE A 9 -17.50 20.10 -9.19
C ILE A 9 -17.45 18.74 -8.49
N ASN A 10 -17.38 17.66 -9.25
CA ASN A 10 -17.19 16.33 -8.70
C ASN A 10 -15.86 16.23 -7.96
N LEU A 11 -15.82 15.39 -6.93
CA LEU A 11 -14.58 15.16 -6.16
C LEU A 11 -13.43 14.62 -7.03
N ALA A 12 -13.74 13.84 -8.05
CA ALA A 12 -12.78 13.33 -9.02
C ALA A 12 -12.09 14.45 -9.83
N ASP A 13 -12.83 15.52 -10.13
CA ASP A 13 -12.35 16.66 -10.93
C ASP A 13 -11.75 17.77 -10.05
N SER A 14 -11.68 17.54 -8.75
CA SER A 14 -11.19 18.48 -7.74
C SER A 14 -9.71 18.23 -7.38
N PRO A 15 -9.07 19.13 -6.64
CA PRO A 15 -7.75 18.90 -6.06
C PRO A 15 -7.64 17.71 -5.11
N CYS A 16 -8.74 17.05 -4.79
CA CYS A 16 -8.78 15.92 -3.87
C CYS A 16 -7.95 14.74 -4.37
N ILE A 17 -6.99 14.28 -3.55
CA ILE A 17 -6.17 13.08 -3.79
C ILE A 17 -6.67 11.86 -3.01
N LYS A 18 -7.89 11.89 -2.51
CA LYS A 18 -8.59 10.78 -1.84
C LYS A 18 -7.90 10.27 -0.57
N CYS A 19 -6.99 11.05 0.02
CA CYS A 19 -6.15 10.64 1.17
C CYS A 19 -6.92 10.37 2.47
N GLY A 20 -8.22 10.73 2.56
CA GLY A 20 -9.06 10.46 3.74
C GLY A 20 -8.87 11.42 4.91
N GLN A 21 -7.99 12.43 4.82
CA GLN A 21 -7.74 13.37 5.93
C GLN A 21 -9.01 14.15 6.34
N CYS A 22 -9.85 14.49 5.37
CA CYS A 22 -11.12 15.17 5.67
C CYS A 22 -12.07 14.30 6.51
N SER A 23 -12.16 13.00 6.25
CA SER A 23 -12.98 12.08 7.07
C SER A 23 -12.34 11.80 8.42
N ALA A 24 -11.02 11.69 8.49
CA ALA A 24 -10.31 11.43 9.74
C ALA A 24 -10.38 12.61 10.73
N HIS A 25 -10.47 13.85 10.23
CA HIS A 25 -10.46 15.07 11.05
C HIS A 25 -11.82 15.78 11.11
N CYS A 26 -12.88 15.21 10.54
CA CYS A 26 -14.21 15.82 10.61
C CYS A 26 -14.79 15.73 12.03
N PRO A 27 -14.94 16.86 12.76
CA PRO A 27 -15.35 16.82 14.17
C PRO A 27 -16.80 16.38 14.35
N THR A 28 -17.61 16.47 13.30
CA THR A 28 -19.03 16.12 13.33
C THR A 28 -19.34 14.77 12.70
N GLY A 29 -18.33 14.08 12.13
CA GLY A 29 -18.53 12.84 11.37
C GLY A 29 -19.39 13.00 10.10
N ALA A 30 -19.53 14.23 9.57
CA ALA A 30 -20.33 14.50 8.39
C ALA A 30 -19.64 14.05 7.09
N ILE A 31 -18.32 13.91 7.12
CA ILE A 31 -17.53 13.41 5.99
C ILE A 31 -17.10 11.99 6.33
N VAL A 32 -17.57 11.04 5.56
CA VAL A 32 -17.27 9.62 5.73
C VAL A 32 -16.74 9.03 4.42
N GLU A 33 -16.07 7.91 4.50
CA GLU A 33 -15.72 7.10 3.35
C GLU A 33 -16.95 6.52 2.67
N TYR A 34 -16.85 6.29 1.35
CA TYR A 34 -17.88 5.56 0.63
C TYR A 34 -17.99 4.13 1.15
N ASP A 35 -19.16 3.75 1.68
CA ASP A 35 -19.39 2.44 2.29
C ASP A 35 -19.58 1.36 1.21
N GLU A 36 -18.75 0.32 1.24
CA GLU A 36 -18.82 -0.81 0.33
C GLU A 36 -19.14 -2.14 1.04
N THR A 37 -19.51 -2.09 2.30
CA THR A 37 -19.81 -3.29 3.10
C THR A 37 -20.95 -4.12 2.52
N GLU A 38 -21.98 -3.48 1.93
CA GLU A 38 -23.08 -4.18 1.27
C GLU A 38 -22.61 -5.02 0.08
N LYS A 39 -21.66 -4.49 -0.72
CA LYS A 39 -21.06 -5.26 -1.83
C LYS A 39 -20.37 -6.52 -1.32
N VAL A 40 -19.63 -6.40 -0.21
CA VAL A 40 -18.95 -7.55 0.40
C VAL A 40 -19.97 -8.58 0.90
N TRP A 41 -21.03 -8.16 1.60
CA TRP A 41 -22.08 -9.06 2.05
C TRP A 41 -22.78 -9.80 0.88
N ASN A 42 -23.03 -9.12 -0.22
CA ASN A 42 -23.59 -9.71 -1.41
C ASN A 42 -22.66 -10.78 -2.00
N MET A 43 -21.35 -10.51 -2.06
CA MET A 43 -20.34 -11.48 -2.50
C MET A 43 -20.23 -12.70 -1.58
N LEU A 44 -20.34 -12.52 -0.26
CA LEU A 44 -20.27 -13.59 0.73
C LEU A 44 -21.53 -14.50 0.69
N ASN A 45 -22.68 -13.93 0.37
CA ASN A 45 -23.95 -14.64 0.28
C ASN A 45 -24.14 -15.38 -1.05
N ASP A 46 -23.39 -15.03 -2.09
CA ASP A 46 -23.44 -15.69 -3.39
C ASP A 46 -22.62 -16.98 -3.36
N LYS A 47 -23.33 -18.12 -3.47
CA LYS A 47 -22.74 -19.46 -3.40
C LYS A 47 -21.90 -19.84 -4.63
N ASP A 48 -22.11 -19.15 -5.74
CA ASP A 48 -21.37 -19.37 -6.99
C ASP A 48 -20.02 -18.66 -7.01
N LEU A 49 -19.79 -17.74 -6.07
CA LEU A 49 -18.56 -16.99 -5.93
C LEU A 49 -17.60 -17.65 -4.94
N TYR A 50 -16.32 -17.51 -5.24
CA TYR A 50 -15.21 -17.88 -4.38
C TYR A 50 -14.59 -16.61 -3.79
N THR A 51 -15.19 -16.13 -2.70
CA THR A 51 -14.78 -14.85 -2.08
C THR A 51 -13.61 -15.07 -1.15
N VAL A 52 -12.51 -14.38 -1.44
CA VAL A 52 -11.28 -14.35 -0.63
C VAL A 52 -11.02 -12.95 -0.10
N VAL A 53 -10.23 -12.83 0.96
CA VAL A 53 -9.89 -11.55 1.56
C VAL A 53 -8.40 -11.47 1.87
N GLN A 54 -7.84 -10.26 1.79
CA GLN A 54 -6.49 -9.94 2.24
C GLN A 54 -6.51 -8.77 3.23
N ILE A 55 -5.62 -8.77 4.21
CA ILE A 55 -5.52 -7.70 5.20
C ILE A 55 -4.16 -7.00 5.16
N ALA A 56 -4.18 -5.67 5.25
CA ALA A 56 -2.96 -4.87 5.35
C ALA A 56 -2.32 -4.93 6.75
N PRO A 57 -0.99 -4.72 6.86
CA PRO A 57 -0.27 -4.77 8.14
C PRO A 57 -0.86 -3.87 9.23
N ALA A 58 -1.22 -2.63 8.90
CA ALA A 58 -1.73 -1.67 9.89
C ALA A 58 -3.14 -2.01 10.39
N VAL A 59 -3.94 -2.79 9.64
CA VAL A 59 -5.29 -3.19 10.07
C VAL A 59 -5.23 -4.01 11.36
N ARG A 60 -4.28 -4.94 11.44
CA ARG A 60 -4.16 -5.88 12.57
C ARG A 60 -3.76 -5.23 13.90
N VAL A 61 -3.18 -4.04 13.85
CA VAL A 61 -2.78 -3.26 15.04
C VAL A 61 -3.74 -2.11 15.35
N ALA A 62 -4.67 -1.79 14.43
CA ALA A 62 -5.64 -0.71 14.61
C ALA A 62 -7.07 -1.22 14.92
N ILE A 63 -7.43 -2.42 14.46
CA ILE A 63 -8.80 -2.92 14.59
C ILE A 63 -9.22 -3.14 16.04
N GLY A 64 -8.26 -3.40 16.93
CA GLY A 64 -8.50 -3.66 18.34
C GLY A 64 -9.17 -2.50 19.08
N GLU A 65 -8.89 -1.27 18.67
CA GLU A 65 -9.50 -0.06 19.26
C GLU A 65 -11.04 -0.09 19.18
N GLU A 66 -11.58 -0.64 18.11
CA GLU A 66 -13.02 -0.81 17.88
C GLU A 66 -13.68 -1.85 18.80
N PHE A 67 -12.88 -2.68 19.47
CA PHE A 67 -13.31 -3.76 20.36
C PHE A 67 -12.78 -3.61 21.80
N GLY A 68 -12.24 -2.44 22.14
CA GLY A 68 -11.78 -2.11 23.50
C GLY A 68 -10.44 -2.74 23.88
N TYR A 69 -9.56 -2.96 22.92
CA TYR A 69 -8.15 -3.28 23.14
C TYR A 69 -7.31 -2.01 23.20
N ASP A 70 -6.09 -2.12 23.73
CA ASP A 70 -5.15 -1.02 23.75
C ASP A 70 -4.61 -0.68 22.36
N PHE A 71 -4.11 0.56 22.20
CA PHE A 71 -3.52 1.02 20.95
C PHE A 71 -2.33 0.15 20.54
N GLY A 72 -2.30 -0.27 19.27
CA GLY A 72 -1.19 -0.99 18.69
C GLY A 72 -1.10 -2.46 19.07
N GLU A 73 -2.08 -3.01 19.79
CA GLU A 73 -2.11 -4.44 20.10
C GLU A 73 -2.25 -5.26 18.83
N ASN A 74 -1.36 -6.23 18.65
CA ASN A 74 -1.35 -7.08 17.47
C ASN A 74 -2.41 -8.17 17.55
N LEU A 75 -3.47 -8.02 16.78
CA LEU A 75 -4.62 -8.92 16.75
C LEU A 75 -4.74 -9.67 15.40
N THR A 76 -3.61 -10.00 14.81
CA THR A 76 -3.54 -10.70 13.50
C THR A 76 -4.39 -11.95 13.48
N GLY A 77 -4.15 -12.89 14.41
CA GLY A 77 -4.84 -14.18 14.43
C GLY A 77 -6.36 -14.06 14.68
N LYS A 78 -6.77 -13.15 15.57
CA LYS A 78 -8.19 -12.86 15.79
C LYS A 78 -8.87 -12.25 14.57
N THR A 79 -8.15 -11.41 13.83
CA THR A 79 -8.67 -10.81 12.59
C THR A 79 -8.89 -11.88 11.52
N TYR A 80 -7.95 -12.81 11.35
CA TYR A 80 -8.13 -13.95 10.44
C TYR A 80 -9.31 -14.82 10.85
N ALA A 81 -9.45 -15.13 12.14
CA ALA A 81 -10.58 -15.90 12.66
C ALA A 81 -11.93 -15.19 12.40
N ALA A 82 -12.01 -13.88 12.61
CA ALA A 82 -13.22 -13.10 12.34
C ALA A 82 -13.62 -13.17 10.86
N LEU A 83 -12.67 -12.99 9.96
CA LEU A 83 -12.91 -13.03 8.51
C LEU A 83 -13.42 -14.40 8.06
N ARG A 84 -12.86 -15.51 8.57
CA ARG A 84 -13.39 -16.85 8.26
C ARG A 84 -14.80 -17.05 8.79
N ARG A 85 -15.12 -16.57 9.98
CA ARG A 85 -16.48 -16.65 10.54
C ARG A 85 -17.50 -15.81 9.79
N MET A 86 -17.05 -14.73 9.12
CA MET A 86 -17.91 -13.96 8.22
C MET A 86 -18.22 -14.71 6.91
N GLY A 87 -17.49 -15.77 6.58
CA GLY A 87 -17.76 -16.62 5.42
C GLY A 87 -16.76 -16.52 4.27
N PHE A 88 -15.65 -15.79 4.43
CA PHE A 88 -14.57 -15.80 3.43
C PHE A 88 -13.98 -17.20 3.27
N LYS A 89 -13.85 -17.64 2.02
CA LYS A 89 -13.31 -18.97 1.69
C LYS A 89 -11.83 -19.12 1.97
N LYS A 90 -11.09 -18.01 1.80
CA LYS A 90 -9.66 -17.88 2.10
C LYS A 90 -9.36 -16.52 2.67
N VAL A 91 -8.42 -16.50 3.60
CA VAL A 91 -7.89 -15.30 4.25
C VAL A 91 -6.39 -15.23 3.96
N PHE A 92 -6.01 -14.29 3.11
CA PHE A 92 -4.64 -14.03 2.71
C PHE A 92 -4.05 -12.83 3.48
N ASP A 93 -2.77 -12.61 3.32
CA ASP A 93 -2.07 -11.48 3.93
C ASP A 93 -1.45 -10.59 2.86
N THR A 94 -1.67 -9.29 2.97
CA THR A 94 -1.07 -8.31 2.04
C THR A 94 0.45 -8.28 2.14
N ASN A 95 1.05 -8.78 3.23
CA ASN A 95 2.49 -8.95 3.36
C ASN A 95 3.09 -9.87 2.28
N PHE A 96 2.35 -10.87 1.79
CA PHE A 96 2.77 -11.64 0.62
C PHE A 96 3.00 -10.73 -0.60
N GLY A 97 2.06 -9.82 -0.86
CA GLY A 97 2.20 -8.81 -1.91
C GLY A 97 3.33 -7.81 -1.63
N ALA A 98 3.61 -7.51 -0.36
CA ALA A 98 4.75 -6.66 0.00
C ALA A 98 6.08 -7.32 -0.34
N ASP A 99 6.26 -8.62 -0.08
CA ASP A 99 7.45 -9.36 -0.50
C ASP A 99 7.64 -9.32 -2.02
N LEU A 100 6.56 -9.51 -2.80
CA LEU A 100 6.61 -9.38 -4.25
C LEU A 100 7.01 -7.96 -4.67
N THR A 101 6.39 -6.94 -4.09
CA THR A 101 6.72 -5.53 -4.38
C THR A 101 8.18 -5.23 -4.08
N ILE A 102 8.72 -5.72 -2.96
CA ILE A 102 10.14 -5.54 -2.59
C ILE A 102 11.06 -6.13 -3.66
N ILE A 103 10.77 -7.35 -4.13
CA ILE A 103 11.59 -8.04 -5.15
C ILE A 103 11.55 -7.26 -6.47
N GLU A 104 10.37 -6.88 -6.92
CA GLU A 104 10.19 -6.17 -8.18
C GLU A 104 10.78 -4.74 -8.14
N GLU A 105 10.48 -3.96 -7.09
CA GLU A 105 11.02 -2.60 -6.96
C GLU A 105 12.55 -2.60 -6.79
N ALA A 106 13.10 -3.55 -6.02
CA ALA A 106 14.56 -3.68 -5.90
C ALA A 106 15.21 -4.04 -7.25
N SER A 107 14.59 -4.94 -8.00
CA SER A 107 15.09 -5.33 -9.34
C SER A 107 15.01 -4.15 -10.32
N GLU A 108 13.91 -3.41 -10.34
CA GLU A 108 13.75 -2.21 -11.14
C GLU A 108 14.74 -1.12 -10.74
N PHE A 109 14.94 -0.89 -9.44
CA PHE A 109 15.93 0.07 -8.96
C PHE A 109 17.35 -0.29 -9.39
N VAL A 110 17.75 -1.56 -9.25
CA VAL A 110 19.07 -2.03 -9.70
C VAL A 110 19.25 -1.82 -11.21
N GLU A 111 18.23 -2.12 -12.01
CA GLU A 111 18.27 -1.89 -13.45
C GLU A 111 18.40 -0.40 -13.79
N ARG A 112 17.60 0.48 -13.19
CA ARG A 112 17.68 1.93 -13.39
C ARG A 112 19.04 2.47 -12.95
N PHE A 113 19.50 2.08 -11.78
CA PHE A 113 20.76 2.55 -11.22
C PHE A 113 21.99 2.14 -12.06
N THR A 114 21.98 0.92 -12.60
CA THR A 114 23.14 0.39 -13.34
C THR A 114 23.11 0.63 -14.85
N LYS A 115 21.91 0.71 -15.45
CA LYS A 115 21.75 0.75 -16.91
C LYS A 115 21.08 2.01 -17.44
N ARG A 116 20.28 2.69 -16.61
CA ARG A 116 19.46 3.85 -17.01
C ARG A 116 19.51 4.97 -15.97
N PRO A 117 20.70 5.49 -15.60
CA PRO A 117 20.83 6.48 -14.52
C PRO A 117 20.04 7.78 -14.79
N GLU A 118 19.75 8.10 -16.04
CA GLU A 118 18.90 9.23 -16.43
C GLU A 118 17.44 9.10 -15.96
N SER A 119 17.00 7.89 -15.67
CA SER A 119 15.65 7.61 -15.13
C SER A 119 15.54 7.79 -13.61
N LEU A 120 16.62 8.15 -12.93
CA LEU A 120 16.62 8.45 -11.51
C LEU A 120 16.19 9.90 -11.22
N PRO A 121 15.65 10.21 -10.05
CA PRO A 121 15.37 9.27 -8.97
C PRO A 121 14.21 8.31 -9.30
N MET A 122 14.16 7.15 -8.67
CA MET A 122 12.99 6.30 -8.67
C MET A 122 12.11 6.62 -7.46
N PHE A 123 10.80 6.79 -7.66
CA PHE A 123 9.81 6.95 -6.59
C PHE A 123 9.02 5.67 -6.37
N THR A 124 8.71 5.33 -5.12
CA THR A 124 7.78 4.24 -4.82
C THR A 124 6.37 4.57 -5.33
N SER A 125 5.60 3.55 -5.73
CA SER A 125 4.25 3.69 -6.32
C SER A 125 3.13 3.09 -5.45
N CYS A 126 3.45 2.57 -4.27
CA CYS A 126 2.47 1.86 -3.44
C CYS A 126 1.45 2.76 -2.72
N CYS A 127 1.68 4.08 -2.63
CA CYS A 127 0.75 5.04 -2.03
C CYS A 127 -0.19 5.66 -3.10
N PRO A 128 -1.48 5.28 -3.17
CA PRO A 128 -2.37 5.74 -4.25
C PRO A 128 -2.70 7.23 -4.21
N ALA A 129 -2.70 7.85 -3.02
CA ALA A 129 -2.90 9.29 -2.92
C ALA A 129 -1.71 10.08 -3.49
N TRP A 130 -0.49 9.54 -3.35
CA TRP A 130 0.70 10.05 -3.99
C TRP A 130 0.65 9.90 -5.52
N VAL A 131 0.23 8.73 -5.98
CA VAL A 131 0.04 8.48 -7.43
C VAL A 131 -0.95 9.47 -8.03
N ASP A 132 -2.12 9.67 -7.39
CA ASP A 132 -3.14 10.62 -7.86
C ASP A 132 -2.65 12.09 -7.83
N LEU A 133 -1.84 12.46 -6.82
CA LEU A 133 -1.22 13.78 -6.76
C LEU A 133 -0.30 14.01 -7.97
N LEU A 134 0.55 13.04 -8.24
CA LEU A 134 1.54 13.15 -9.30
C LEU A 134 0.88 13.19 -10.68
N GLU A 135 -0.11 12.32 -10.91
CA GLU A 135 -0.90 12.31 -12.14
C GLU A 135 -1.68 13.62 -12.38
N LYS A 136 -2.03 14.37 -11.33
CA LYS A 136 -2.75 15.66 -11.43
C LYS A 136 -1.85 16.87 -11.56
N TYR A 137 -0.71 16.88 -10.86
CA TYR A 137 0.05 18.11 -10.67
C TYR A 137 1.52 18.02 -11.05
N HIS A 138 2.09 16.82 -11.20
CA HIS A 138 3.51 16.62 -11.41
C HIS A 138 3.80 15.63 -12.56
N HIS A 139 3.19 15.87 -13.73
CA HIS A 139 3.30 14.99 -14.91
C HIS A 139 4.76 14.78 -15.36
N ASP A 140 5.64 15.75 -15.11
CA ASP A 140 7.08 15.69 -15.39
C ASP A 140 7.79 14.59 -14.61
N MET A 141 7.21 14.15 -13.48
CA MET A 141 7.77 13.11 -12.62
C MET A 141 7.20 11.71 -12.88
N ILE A 142 6.19 11.56 -13.72
CA ILE A 142 5.60 10.25 -14.05
C ILE A 142 6.64 9.21 -14.52
N PRO A 143 7.64 9.56 -15.40
CA PRO A 143 8.64 8.59 -15.82
C PRO A 143 9.54 8.05 -14.70
N HIS A 144 9.52 8.70 -13.55
CA HIS A 144 10.33 8.36 -12.38
C HIS A 144 9.64 7.42 -11.39
N PHE A 145 8.36 7.11 -11.60
CA PHE A 145 7.66 6.13 -10.77
C PHE A 145 8.22 4.73 -10.96
N SER A 146 8.19 3.95 -9.86
CA SER A 146 8.23 2.50 -9.95
C SER A 146 7.06 2.00 -10.78
N THR A 147 7.30 1.04 -11.66
CA THR A 147 6.27 0.41 -12.49
C THR A 147 5.48 -0.66 -11.74
N CYS A 148 5.84 -0.92 -10.48
CA CYS A 148 5.23 -1.96 -9.66
C CYS A 148 3.80 -1.62 -9.25
N LYS A 149 2.95 -2.64 -9.23
CA LYS A 149 1.66 -2.56 -8.52
C LYS A 149 1.88 -2.48 -7.01
N SER A 150 0.92 -1.89 -6.30
CA SER A 150 0.96 -1.92 -4.84
C SER A 150 0.74 -3.34 -4.30
N PRO A 151 1.18 -3.63 -3.04
CA PRO A 151 0.98 -4.94 -2.42
C PRO A 151 -0.45 -5.48 -2.50
N GLN A 152 -1.48 -4.63 -2.31
CA GLN A 152 -2.87 -5.08 -2.43
C GLN A 152 -3.20 -5.56 -3.85
N SER A 153 -2.76 -4.82 -4.85
CA SER A 153 -3.01 -5.17 -6.26
C SER A 153 -2.19 -6.39 -6.67
N MET A 154 -0.98 -6.56 -6.14
CA MET A 154 -0.17 -7.77 -6.36
C MET A 154 -0.85 -9.02 -5.81
N VAL A 155 -1.35 -8.99 -4.56
CA VAL A 155 -2.11 -10.14 -4.01
C VAL A 155 -3.36 -10.42 -4.83
N GLY A 156 -4.09 -9.37 -5.26
CA GLY A 156 -5.26 -9.52 -6.12
C GLY A 156 -4.94 -10.19 -7.45
N ALA A 157 -3.88 -9.73 -8.12
CA ALA A 157 -3.39 -10.32 -9.36
C ALA A 157 -3.01 -11.79 -9.15
N MET A 158 -2.23 -12.10 -8.10
CA MET A 158 -1.81 -13.48 -7.79
C MET A 158 -2.99 -14.37 -7.41
N ALA A 159 -4.02 -13.85 -6.75
CA ALA A 159 -5.22 -14.61 -6.42
C ALA A 159 -6.01 -15.04 -7.67
N LYS A 160 -6.08 -14.17 -8.68
CA LYS A 160 -6.82 -14.44 -9.93
C LYS A 160 -5.98 -15.04 -11.07
N THR A 161 -4.67 -15.19 -10.88
CA THR A 161 -3.77 -15.86 -11.82
C THR A 161 -3.21 -17.14 -11.19
N TYR A 162 -2.12 -17.05 -10.47
CA TYR A 162 -1.39 -18.17 -9.88
C TYR A 162 -2.27 -19.05 -8.96
N TYR A 163 -3.00 -18.42 -8.01
CA TYR A 163 -3.81 -19.18 -7.08
C TYR A 163 -5.01 -19.84 -7.79
N ALA A 164 -5.67 -19.11 -8.69
CA ALA A 164 -6.76 -19.62 -9.51
C ALA A 164 -6.34 -20.88 -10.30
N GLU A 165 -5.19 -20.80 -10.99
CA GLU A 165 -4.62 -21.93 -11.75
C GLU A 165 -4.27 -23.10 -10.83
N LYS A 166 -3.54 -22.86 -9.74
CA LYS A 166 -3.10 -23.87 -8.78
C LYS A 166 -4.28 -24.62 -8.16
N MET A 167 -5.40 -23.94 -7.93
CA MET A 167 -6.59 -24.52 -7.30
C MET A 167 -7.64 -25.01 -8.31
N GLY A 168 -7.42 -24.79 -9.61
CA GLY A 168 -8.38 -25.13 -10.67
C GLY A 168 -9.70 -24.36 -10.57
N ILE A 169 -9.63 -23.09 -10.09
CA ILE A 169 -10.80 -22.21 -9.93
C ILE A 169 -10.83 -21.23 -11.10
N ASP A 170 -12.01 -21.08 -11.71
CA ASP A 170 -12.22 -20.04 -12.72
C ASP A 170 -11.99 -18.63 -12.12
N PRO A 171 -11.05 -17.85 -12.66
CA PRO A 171 -10.81 -16.47 -12.18
C PRO A 171 -12.07 -15.59 -12.18
N ALA A 172 -13.00 -15.82 -13.10
CA ALA A 172 -14.28 -15.11 -13.17
C ALA A 172 -15.15 -15.31 -11.91
N LYS A 173 -14.96 -16.41 -11.18
CA LYS A 173 -15.68 -16.71 -9.94
C LYS A 173 -14.99 -16.20 -8.68
N ILE A 174 -13.71 -15.87 -8.76
CA ILE A 174 -12.98 -15.34 -7.61
C ILE A 174 -13.36 -13.87 -7.38
N ARG A 175 -13.68 -13.55 -6.13
CA ARG A 175 -13.85 -12.17 -5.66
C ARG A 175 -12.82 -11.88 -4.58
N VAL A 176 -12.01 -10.88 -4.83
CA VAL A 176 -10.95 -10.45 -3.91
C VAL A 176 -11.43 -9.21 -3.17
N VAL A 177 -11.53 -9.31 -1.86
CA VAL A 177 -11.77 -8.18 -0.96
C VAL A 177 -10.46 -7.81 -0.29
N SER A 178 -10.09 -6.53 -0.30
CA SER A 178 -8.96 -6.03 0.48
C SER A 178 -9.43 -5.22 1.68
N VAL A 179 -8.80 -5.42 2.82
CA VAL A 179 -9.02 -4.61 4.03
C VAL A 179 -7.80 -3.72 4.23
N MET A 180 -8.00 -2.41 4.07
CA MET A 180 -6.92 -1.43 4.00
C MET A 180 -7.15 -0.26 4.98
N PRO A 181 -6.10 0.30 5.60
CA PRO A 181 -6.22 1.46 6.47
C PRO A 181 -6.26 2.78 5.67
N CYS A 182 -6.79 2.76 4.45
CA CYS A 182 -6.63 3.86 3.49
C CYS A 182 -7.85 3.97 2.57
N THR A 183 -8.45 5.16 2.47
CA THR A 183 -9.59 5.41 1.58
C THR A 183 -9.19 5.49 0.11
N ALA A 184 -7.97 5.95 -0.20
CA ALA A 184 -7.47 6.02 -1.57
C ALA A 184 -7.28 4.63 -2.21
N LYS A 185 -7.16 3.58 -1.41
CA LYS A 185 -7.09 2.19 -1.89
C LYS A 185 -8.38 1.74 -2.60
N LYS A 186 -9.53 2.33 -2.25
CA LYS A 186 -10.79 2.12 -2.98
C LYS A 186 -10.74 2.64 -4.42
N TRP A 187 -10.06 3.76 -4.63
CA TRP A 187 -9.85 4.32 -5.96
C TRP A 187 -8.79 3.56 -6.74
N GLU A 188 -7.69 3.16 -6.08
CA GLU A 188 -6.59 2.46 -6.72
C GLU A 188 -7.06 1.23 -7.50
N ILE A 189 -7.95 0.44 -6.93
CA ILE A 189 -8.40 -0.82 -7.53
C ILE A 189 -9.16 -0.64 -8.86
N VAL A 190 -9.68 0.55 -9.13
CA VAL A 190 -10.48 0.86 -10.34
C VAL A 190 -9.86 1.95 -11.22
N ARG A 191 -8.62 2.39 -10.94
CA ARG A 191 -8.04 3.57 -11.58
C ARG A 191 -7.69 3.39 -13.06
N SER A 192 -7.35 2.19 -13.49
CA SER A 192 -6.95 1.90 -14.87
C SER A 192 -7.20 0.44 -15.24
N GLU A 193 -7.15 0.14 -16.53
CA GLU A 193 -7.25 -1.23 -17.05
C GLU A 193 -6.06 -2.12 -16.62
N ASP A 194 -4.94 -1.53 -16.21
CA ASP A 194 -3.79 -2.28 -15.65
C ASP A 194 -4.16 -3.03 -14.36
N MET A 195 -5.27 -2.66 -13.70
CA MET A 195 -5.78 -3.36 -12.52
C MET A 195 -6.56 -4.64 -12.85
N ARG A 196 -6.29 -5.25 -14.02
CA ARG A 196 -6.97 -6.45 -14.56
C ARG A 196 -5.99 -7.47 -15.11
N SER A 197 -5.07 -7.96 -14.29
CA SER A 197 -3.97 -8.86 -14.70
C SER A 197 -4.45 -10.17 -15.32
N SER A 198 -5.59 -10.71 -14.87
CA SER A 198 -6.21 -11.92 -15.41
C SER A 198 -7.30 -11.68 -16.47
N GLY A 199 -7.48 -10.41 -16.89
CA GLY A 199 -8.64 -9.98 -17.67
C GLY A 199 -9.87 -9.62 -16.79
N PHE A 200 -9.84 -9.94 -15.50
CA PHE A 200 -10.81 -9.54 -14.49
C PHE A 200 -10.18 -8.56 -13.50
N GLN A 201 -11.02 -7.81 -12.79
CA GLN A 201 -10.56 -6.89 -11.75
C GLN A 201 -9.70 -7.64 -10.73
N ASP A 202 -8.45 -7.17 -10.48
CA ASP A 202 -7.53 -7.85 -9.55
C ASP A 202 -8.08 -7.85 -8.11
N VAL A 203 -8.58 -6.70 -7.64
CA VAL A 203 -9.29 -6.55 -6.37
C VAL A 203 -10.68 -6.01 -6.66
N ASP A 204 -11.72 -6.71 -6.25
CA ASP A 204 -13.12 -6.37 -6.58
C ASP A 204 -13.69 -5.29 -5.65
N VAL A 205 -13.32 -5.32 -4.37
CA VAL A 205 -13.74 -4.34 -3.35
C VAL A 205 -12.62 -4.08 -2.35
N SER A 206 -12.45 -2.81 -1.97
CA SER A 206 -11.54 -2.42 -0.89
C SER A 206 -12.34 -1.76 0.24
N ILE A 207 -12.28 -2.35 1.44
CA ILE A 207 -12.92 -1.81 2.64
C ILE A 207 -11.90 -1.30 3.65
N THR A 208 -12.30 -0.32 4.44
CA THR A 208 -11.45 0.24 5.50
C THR A 208 -11.47 -0.61 6.76
N THR A 209 -10.54 -0.35 7.69
CA THR A 209 -10.54 -0.97 9.03
C THR A 209 -11.86 -0.73 9.77
N ARG A 210 -12.43 0.48 9.67
CA ARG A 210 -13.72 0.84 10.28
C ARG A 210 -14.88 0.07 9.66
N GLU A 211 -14.89 -0.09 8.34
CA GLU A 211 -15.90 -0.91 7.66
C GLU A 211 -15.82 -2.37 8.09
N LEU A 212 -14.61 -2.95 8.17
CA LEU A 212 -14.43 -4.30 8.70
C LEU A 212 -14.96 -4.44 10.13
N ALA A 213 -14.64 -3.49 11.02
CA ALA A 213 -15.12 -3.53 12.39
C ALA A 213 -16.66 -3.48 12.48
N ARG A 214 -17.31 -2.64 11.63
CA ARG A 214 -18.78 -2.63 11.50
C ARG A 214 -19.32 -3.97 11.04
N MET A 215 -18.72 -4.59 10.03
CA MET A 215 -19.14 -5.89 9.52
C MET A 215 -19.02 -7.00 10.57
N ILE A 216 -17.93 -7.03 11.34
CA ILE A 216 -17.74 -7.98 12.45
C ILE A 216 -18.84 -7.81 13.51
N LYS A 217 -19.16 -6.56 13.88
CA LYS A 217 -20.25 -6.23 14.82
C LYS A 217 -21.62 -6.65 14.25
N GLN A 218 -21.89 -6.38 12.97
CA GLN A 218 -23.12 -6.78 12.26
C GLN A 218 -23.30 -8.31 12.19
N ALA A 219 -22.19 -9.04 12.02
CA ALA A 219 -22.20 -10.50 12.01
C ALA A 219 -22.44 -11.12 13.41
N GLY A 220 -22.51 -10.31 14.45
CA GLY A 220 -22.68 -10.78 15.84
C GLY A 220 -21.46 -11.53 16.39
N ILE A 221 -20.28 -11.32 15.82
CA ILE A 221 -19.05 -11.99 16.22
C ILE A 221 -18.48 -11.30 17.46
N ASP A 222 -18.35 -12.05 18.57
CA ASP A 222 -17.63 -11.61 19.75
C ASP A 222 -16.12 -11.70 19.49
N PHE A 223 -15.55 -10.59 18.98
CA PHE A 223 -14.15 -10.53 18.57
C PHE A 223 -13.17 -10.85 19.70
N ARG A 224 -13.52 -10.49 20.95
CA ARG A 224 -12.66 -10.73 22.12
C ARG A 224 -12.54 -12.21 22.48
N LYS A 225 -13.57 -13.01 22.17
CA LYS A 225 -13.59 -14.46 22.42
C LYS A 225 -13.01 -15.32 21.32
N LEU A 226 -12.60 -14.70 20.20
CA LEU A 226 -11.97 -15.45 19.12
C LEU A 226 -10.61 -16.00 19.57
N HIS A 227 -10.31 -17.21 19.12
CA HIS A 227 -8.97 -17.76 19.15
C HIS A 227 -8.20 -17.33 17.92
N ASP A 228 -6.89 -17.22 18.06
CA ASP A 228 -6.02 -16.88 16.95
C ASP A 228 -5.99 -17.99 15.89
N GLU A 229 -6.00 -17.60 14.64
CA GLU A 229 -5.88 -18.48 13.47
C GLU A 229 -4.76 -17.95 12.57
N GLU A 230 -4.31 -18.79 11.62
CA GLU A 230 -3.27 -18.43 10.66
C GLU A 230 -3.87 -18.02 9.31
N ALA A 231 -3.14 -17.25 8.52
CA ALA A 231 -3.51 -16.96 7.13
C ALA A 231 -3.42 -18.21 6.26
N ASP A 232 -4.14 -18.20 5.15
CA ASP A 232 -4.17 -19.35 4.22
C ASP A 232 -2.98 -19.33 3.25
N SER A 233 -2.23 -20.46 3.19
CA SER A 233 -1.17 -20.68 2.20
C SER A 233 -1.76 -20.77 0.76
N PRO A 234 -0.99 -20.37 -0.29
CA PRO A 234 0.35 -19.78 -0.20
C PRO A 234 0.35 -18.26 -0.03
N LEU A 235 -0.75 -17.56 -0.32
CA LEU A 235 -0.81 -16.09 -0.33
C LEU A 235 -0.91 -15.46 1.08
N GLY A 236 -0.83 -16.27 2.13
CA GLY A 236 -0.72 -15.85 3.51
C GLY A 236 0.69 -15.96 4.09
N GLU A 237 1.63 -16.54 3.34
CA GLU A 237 3.01 -16.70 3.74
C GLU A 237 3.82 -15.46 3.38
N TYR A 238 4.69 -14.99 4.27
CA TYR A 238 5.51 -13.81 4.04
C TYR A 238 6.80 -13.81 4.88
N SER A 239 7.76 -13.02 4.46
CA SER A 239 9.05 -12.89 5.10
C SER A 239 9.09 -11.77 6.17
N GLY A 240 10.22 -11.69 6.90
CA GLY A 240 10.47 -10.56 7.78
C GLY A 240 10.59 -9.21 7.05
N ALA A 241 10.96 -9.20 5.77
CA ALA A 241 11.03 -7.99 4.96
C ALA A 241 9.64 -7.38 4.75
N ALA A 242 8.63 -8.21 4.46
CA ALA A 242 7.24 -7.76 4.38
C ALA A 242 6.71 -7.15 5.69
N THR A 243 7.15 -7.67 6.83
CA THR A 243 6.78 -7.10 8.14
C THR A 243 7.37 -5.69 8.31
N ILE A 244 8.63 -5.49 7.90
CA ILE A 244 9.31 -4.18 7.94
C ILE A 244 8.61 -3.19 7.00
N PHE A 245 8.13 -3.64 5.84
CA PHE A 245 7.42 -2.84 4.86
C PHE A 245 6.24 -2.05 5.44
N GLY A 246 5.57 -2.58 6.45
CA GLY A 246 4.42 -1.95 7.11
C GLY A 246 4.74 -0.74 7.99
N ALA A 247 6.01 -0.43 8.20
CA ALA A 247 6.47 0.71 9.01
C ALA A 247 6.95 1.87 8.12
N THR A 248 7.00 3.08 8.70
CA THR A 248 7.56 4.27 8.03
C THR A 248 9.02 4.06 7.63
N GLY A 249 9.35 4.24 6.36
CA GLY A 249 10.67 3.94 5.81
C GLY A 249 10.93 2.44 5.60
N GLY A 250 9.92 1.61 5.86
CA GLY A 250 10.04 0.16 5.77
C GLY A 250 10.12 -0.34 4.33
N VAL A 251 9.39 0.29 3.41
CA VAL A 251 9.46 -0.03 1.97
C VAL A 251 10.89 0.18 1.48
N MET A 252 11.45 1.35 1.77
CA MET A 252 12.80 1.73 1.38
C MET A 252 13.85 0.80 2.01
N THR A 253 13.71 0.52 3.32
CA THR A 253 14.62 -0.38 4.04
C THR A 253 14.64 -1.77 3.40
N ALA A 254 13.47 -2.34 3.13
CA ALA A 254 13.36 -3.67 2.56
C ALA A 254 13.86 -3.73 1.11
N ALA A 255 13.47 -2.77 0.27
CA ALA A 255 13.89 -2.70 -1.13
C ALA A 255 15.40 -2.46 -1.26
N LEU A 256 15.98 -1.57 -0.45
CA LEU A 256 17.41 -1.31 -0.49
C LEU A 256 18.25 -2.49 0.00
N ARG A 257 17.81 -3.20 1.04
CA ARG A 257 18.49 -4.43 1.49
C ARG A 257 18.49 -5.49 0.38
N THR A 258 17.39 -5.64 -0.31
CA THR A 258 17.26 -6.58 -1.43
C THR A 258 18.12 -6.14 -2.63
N ALA A 259 18.11 -4.87 -3.00
CA ALA A 259 18.95 -4.32 -4.05
C ALA A 259 20.45 -4.46 -3.75
N TYR A 260 20.83 -4.20 -2.48
CA TYR A 260 22.21 -4.41 -2.02
C TYR A 260 22.65 -5.87 -2.18
N PHE A 261 21.78 -6.80 -1.75
CA PHE A 261 22.05 -8.24 -1.92
C PHE A 261 22.19 -8.63 -3.39
N TYR A 262 21.33 -8.11 -4.28
CA TYR A 262 21.44 -8.40 -5.73
C TYR A 262 22.73 -7.90 -6.37
N ILE A 263 23.28 -6.78 -5.89
CA ILE A 263 24.52 -6.22 -6.43
C ILE A 263 25.77 -6.86 -5.81
N THR A 264 25.72 -7.14 -4.51
CA THR A 264 26.93 -7.54 -3.74
C THR A 264 27.00 -9.02 -3.45
N GLY A 265 25.86 -9.71 -3.32
CA GLY A 265 25.75 -11.06 -2.78
C GLY A 265 25.83 -11.11 -1.26
N GLU A 266 25.87 -9.97 -0.57
CA GLU A 266 26.02 -9.84 0.88
C GLU A 266 24.77 -9.17 1.49
N GLU A 267 24.53 -9.44 2.79
CA GLU A 267 23.43 -8.79 3.51
C GLU A 267 23.83 -7.37 3.95
N LEU A 268 22.93 -6.42 3.71
CA LEU A 268 23.06 -5.08 4.24
C LEU A 268 22.63 -5.06 5.72
N GLY A 269 23.47 -4.47 6.57
CA GLY A 269 23.18 -4.27 7.99
C GLY A 269 22.03 -3.25 8.22
N ASN A 270 21.93 -2.76 9.44
CA ASN A 270 20.93 -1.74 9.78
C ASN A 270 21.19 -0.42 9.05
N LEU A 271 20.11 0.17 8.54
CA LEU A 271 20.13 1.49 7.93
C LEU A 271 19.84 2.56 8.99
N ASP A 272 20.67 3.56 9.04
CA ASP A 272 20.51 4.71 9.94
C ASP A 272 19.94 5.89 9.15
N PHE A 273 18.60 6.01 9.15
CA PHE A 273 17.90 7.15 8.55
C PHE A 273 17.97 8.35 9.50
N LYS A 274 18.55 9.44 9.01
CA LYS A 274 18.63 10.72 9.74
C LYS A 274 17.61 11.68 9.20
N GLU A 275 17.01 12.45 10.09
CA GLU A 275 16.23 13.62 9.70
C GLU A 275 17.14 14.62 9.00
N ILE A 276 16.61 15.23 7.93
CA ILE A 276 17.34 16.27 7.21
C ILE A 276 17.13 17.59 7.95
N ASP A 277 18.22 18.28 8.31
CA ASP A 277 18.17 19.54 9.00
C ASP A 277 17.25 20.55 8.29
N GLY A 278 16.28 21.08 9.03
CA GLY A 278 15.29 22.03 8.53
C GLY A 278 14.13 21.41 7.73
N LEU A 279 14.03 20.09 7.65
CA LEU A 279 12.98 19.37 6.92
C LEU A 279 12.34 18.28 7.80
N GLU A 280 11.50 18.68 8.74
CA GLU A 280 10.72 17.75 9.56
C GLU A 280 9.88 16.80 8.69
N GLY A 281 9.96 15.49 8.95
CA GLY A 281 9.22 14.46 8.18
C GLY A 281 9.88 14.02 6.88
N ILE A 282 11.13 14.46 6.61
CA ILE A 282 11.98 13.92 5.55
C ILE A 282 13.20 13.30 6.20
N LYS A 283 13.43 12.01 5.93
CA LYS A 283 14.60 11.28 6.38
C LYS A 283 15.43 10.85 5.19
N ALA A 284 16.75 10.89 5.33
CA ALA A 284 17.67 10.43 4.30
C ALA A 284 18.74 9.51 4.87
N CYS A 285 19.27 8.68 4.00
CA CYS A 285 20.39 7.79 4.29
C CYS A 285 21.28 7.67 3.06
N GLU A 286 22.57 7.47 3.27
CA GLU A 286 23.53 7.15 2.23
C GLU A 286 24.12 5.77 2.50
N VAL A 287 24.17 4.93 1.47
CA VAL A 287 24.74 3.58 1.54
C VAL A 287 25.81 3.45 0.48
N ASP A 288 26.96 2.94 0.86
CA ASP A 288 28.01 2.57 -0.10
C ASP A 288 27.72 1.17 -0.68
N ILE A 289 27.57 1.10 -1.98
CA ILE A 289 27.43 -0.16 -2.71
C ILE A 289 28.61 -0.31 -3.65
N LYS A 290 29.61 -1.10 -3.23
CA LYS A 290 30.84 -1.35 -4.00
C LYS A 290 31.57 -0.07 -4.45
N GLY A 291 31.67 0.90 -3.56
CA GLY A 291 32.34 2.18 -3.82
C GLY A 291 31.45 3.23 -4.49
N THR A 292 30.19 2.93 -4.74
CA THR A 292 29.22 3.89 -5.26
C THR A 292 28.22 4.28 -4.19
N LYS A 293 28.09 5.58 -3.93
CA LYS A 293 27.19 6.12 -2.93
C LYS A 293 25.75 6.17 -3.45
N VAL A 294 24.88 5.40 -2.83
CA VAL A 294 23.43 5.41 -3.09
C VAL A 294 22.76 6.26 -2.02
N ARG A 295 22.14 7.35 -2.46
CA ARG A 295 21.39 8.28 -1.60
C ARG A 295 19.91 7.99 -1.70
N ILE A 296 19.26 7.83 -0.57
CA ILE A 296 17.83 7.53 -0.48
C ILE A 296 17.12 8.51 0.43
N ALA A 297 15.84 8.73 0.18
CA ALA A 297 15.00 9.56 1.03
C ALA A 297 13.65 8.92 1.31
N VAL A 298 13.08 9.28 2.46
CA VAL A 298 11.73 8.91 2.89
C VAL A 298 10.98 10.21 3.22
N ALA A 299 9.88 10.48 2.49
CA ALA A 299 9.08 11.68 2.65
C ALA A 299 7.64 11.34 3.04
N HIS A 300 7.19 11.88 4.17
CA HIS A 300 5.85 11.70 4.70
C HIS A 300 5.10 13.04 4.73
N GLY A 301 3.82 12.98 4.31
CA GLY A 301 2.99 14.16 4.16
C GLY A 301 3.29 14.95 2.89
N ILE A 302 2.23 15.42 2.22
CA ILE A 302 2.32 16.05 0.90
C ILE A 302 3.23 17.29 0.89
N GLY A 303 3.18 18.15 1.94
CA GLY A 303 4.06 19.31 2.00
C GLY A 303 5.55 18.99 2.03
N ASN A 304 5.93 17.82 2.57
CA ASN A 304 7.31 17.34 2.56
C ASN A 304 7.67 16.75 1.19
N VAL A 305 6.72 16.08 0.56
CA VAL A 305 6.88 15.53 -0.79
C VAL A 305 7.17 16.65 -1.78
N GLU A 306 6.41 17.76 -1.74
CA GLU A 306 6.64 18.94 -2.59
C GLU A 306 8.08 19.49 -2.45
N GLN A 307 8.60 19.58 -1.22
CA GLN A 307 9.98 20.03 -0.98
C GLN A 307 11.02 19.09 -1.60
N VAL A 308 10.77 17.78 -1.60
CA VAL A 308 11.67 16.81 -2.25
C VAL A 308 11.60 16.96 -3.77
N LEU A 309 10.41 17.15 -4.35
CA LEU A 309 10.23 17.37 -5.78
C LEU A 309 10.94 18.62 -6.25
N ASP A 310 10.81 19.73 -5.49
CA ASP A 310 11.47 20.99 -5.80
C ASP A 310 13.01 20.86 -5.80
N LYS A 311 13.57 20.10 -4.85
CA LYS A 311 15.02 19.79 -4.85
C LYS A 311 15.44 18.96 -6.06
N VAL A 312 14.65 17.98 -6.44
CA VAL A 312 14.93 17.14 -7.62
C VAL A 312 14.89 17.99 -8.89
N ARG A 313 13.90 18.89 -9.03
CA ARG A 313 13.79 19.79 -10.19
C ARG A 313 14.95 20.76 -10.25
N ALA A 314 15.27 21.42 -9.14
CA ALA A 314 16.37 22.39 -9.06
C ALA A 314 17.71 21.74 -9.47
N ALA A 315 18.00 20.54 -8.99
CA ALA A 315 19.23 19.82 -9.39
C ALA A 315 19.27 19.56 -10.90
N ARG A 316 18.14 19.14 -11.50
CA ARG A 316 18.04 18.89 -12.95
C ARG A 316 18.20 20.17 -13.79
N GLU A 317 17.53 21.24 -13.39
CA GLU A 317 17.64 22.55 -14.08
C GLU A 317 19.06 23.08 -14.06
N ASN A 318 19.80 22.85 -12.96
CA ASN A 318 21.20 23.25 -12.84
C ASN A 318 22.18 22.28 -13.51
N GLY A 319 21.72 21.15 -14.00
CA GLY A 319 22.61 20.09 -14.55
C GLY A 319 23.44 19.39 -13.46
N GLU A 320 22.98 19.42 -12.23
CA GLU A 320 23.59 18.76 -11.08
C GLU A 320 23.11 17.29 -10.95
N GLU A 321 23.86 16.49 -10.22
CA GLU A 321 23.44 15.15 -9.87
C GLU A 321 22.19 15.18 -8.97
N VAL A 322 21.21 14.32 -9.24
CA VAL A 322 19.99 14.25 -8.42
C VAL A 322 20.33 14.01 -6.94
N PRO A 323 19.64 14.69 -6.01
CA PRO A 323 19.97 14.60 -4.60
C PRO A 323 19.75 13.21 -4.00
N TYR A 324 18.82 12.45 -4.56
CA TYR A 324 18.46 11.09 -4.14
C TYR A 324 18.30 10.19 -5.35
N HIS A 325 18.62 8.90 -5.21
CA HIS A 325 18.46 7.90 -6.27
C HIS A 325 17.15 7.13 -6.12
N PHE A 326 16.70 6.90 -4.88
CA PHE A 326 15.44 6.23 -4.60
C PHE A 326 14.70 6.97 -3.47
N ILE A 327 13.40 7.18 -3.64
CA ILE A 327 12.58 8.00 -2.75
C ILE A 327 11.29 7.26 -2.41
N GLU A 328 11.12 6.93 -1.12
CA GLU A 328 9.83 6.47 -0.59
C GLU A 328 8.92 7.66 -0.32
N VAL A 329 7.70 7.57 -0.82
CA VAL A 329 6.70 8.63 -0.62
C VAL A 329 5.41 8.08 -0.03
N MET A 330 4.97 8.73 1.05
CA MET A 330 3.67 8.49 1.69
C MET A 330 2.91 9.80 1.83
N ALA A 331 1.65 9.83 1.34
CA ALA A 331 0.79 11.01 1.48
C ALA A 331 0.34 11.26 2.93
N CYS A 332 0.30 10.22 3.75
CA CYS A 332 -0.02 10.28 5.18
C CYS A 332 1.12 10.89 5.99
N ARG A 333 0.76 11.47 7.15
CA ARG A 333 1.72 11.94 8.15
C ARG A 333 2.17 10.82 9.06
#